data_9a835fcea544de7e1e2104e79bc1486e
#
_entry.id   9a835fcea544de7e1e2104e79bc1486e
#
_cell.length_a   1.000
_cell.length_b   1.000
_cell.length_c   1.000
_cell.angle_alpha   90.00
_cell.angle_beta   90.00
_cell.angle_gamma   90.00
#
_symmetry.space_group_name_H-M   'P 1'
#
loop_
_entity.id
_entity.type
_entity.pdbx_description
1 polymer ?
#
loop_
_entity_poly.entity_id
_entity_poly.type
_entity_poly.pdbx_seq_one_letter_code
_entity_poly.pdbx_strand_id
1 'polypeptide(L)'
;PNLDWPVVVQGWVNIYRKGQGIEWHNHTGTIGKSFTANIFISGPTTPGISYKEFNQKAYTAENKVGYIHMIPCELYHMVPKVQGDEDRITVGVTVHSYQTIQRNMLNQLAFNSRMYQDTIILTKEHFDGVRKDI
;
A
#
# COMPACT_ATOMS: atom_id res chain seq x y z
N PRO A 1 -12.22 7.91 -5.16
CA PRO A 1 -12.81 6.82 -5.95
C PRO A 1 -14.01 6.21 -5.22
N ASN A 2 -15.08 5.95 -5.95
CA ASN A 2 -16.19 5.18 -5.39
C ASN A 2 -15.76 3.71 -5.34
N LEU A 3 -15.52 3.21 -4.15
CA LEU A 3 -15.29 1.79 -3.91
C LEU A 3 -16.66 1.08 -3.81
N ASP A 4 -16.76 -0.06 -4.45
CA ASP A 4 -17.92 -0.93 -4.29
C ASP A 4 -17.74 -1.74 -3.01
N TRP A 5 -18.72 -1.64 -2.12
CA TRP A 5 -18.72 -2.38 -0.86
C TRP A 5 -19.21 -3.83 -1.03
N PRO A 6 -18.73 -4.77 -0.23
CA PRO A 6 -17.68 -4.61 0.79
C PRO A 6 -16.30 -4.40 0.19
N VAL A 7 -15.35 -3.94 0.99
CA VAL A 7 -13.95 -3.81 0.59
C VAL A 7 -13.07 -4.76 1.38
N VAL A 8 -12.00 -5.20 0.76
CA VAL A 8 -10.95 -5.99 1.41
C VAL A 8 -9.73 -5.11 1.63
N VAL A 9 -9.28 -5.07 2.86
CA VAL A 9 -8.08 -4.33 3.28
C VAL A 9 -7.01 -5.32 3.66
N GLN A 10 -5.83 -5.18 3.04
CA GLN A 10 -4.64 -5.94 3.38
C GLN A 10 -3.57 -4.97 3.88
N GLY A 11 -2.96 -5.29 5.01
CA GLY A 11 -1.88 -4.49 5.59
C GLY A 11 -0.63 -5.33 5.84
N TRP A 12 0.54 -4.71 5.72
CA TRP A 12 1.82 -5.34 6.00
C TRP A 12 2.85 -4.32 6.46
N VAL A 13 3.84 -4.77 7.22
CA VAL A 13 4.97 -3.95 7.65
C VAL A 13 6.16 -4.19 6.73
N ASN A 14 6.78 -3.10 6.27
CA ASN A 14 8.04 -3.14 5.55
C ASN A 14 9.16 -2.61 6.45
N ILE A 15 10.23 -3.37 6.57
CA ILE A 15 11.46 -2.96 7.26
C ILE A 15 12.59 -3.03 6.23
N TYR A 16 13.12 -1.86 5.84
CA TYR A 16 14.25 -1.75 4.94
C TYR A 16 15.51 -1.40 5.71
N ARG A 17 16.47 -2.30 5.71
CA ARG A 17 17.79 -2.11 6.27
C ARG A 17 18.73 -1.51 5.24
N LYS A 18 19.94 -1.13 5.66
CA LYS A 18 20.99 -0.60 4.78
C LYS A 18 21.15 -1.47 3.53
N GLY A 19 21.13 -0.84 2.35
CA GLY A 19 21.21 -1.48 1.04
C GLY A 19 19.91 -2.09 0.53
N GLN A 20 18.86 -2.16 1.35
CA GLN A 20 17.55 -2.66 0.95
C GLN A 20 16.65 -1.54 0.46
N GLY A 21 15.83 -1.86 -0.49
CA GLY A 21 14.80 -1.00 -1.08
C GLY A 21 13.86 -1.87 -1.91
N ILE A 22 13.00 -1.27 -2.69
CA ILE A 22 12.14 -1.99 -3.62
C ILE A 22 12.18 -1.32 -4.99
N GLU A 23 12.38 -2.10 -6.02
CA GLU A 23 12.45 -1.62 -7.40
C GLU A 23 11.07 -1.14 -7.90
N TRP A 24 11.07 -0.50 -9.07
CA TRP A 24 9.85 -0.03 -9.70
C TRP A 24 8.83 -1.15 -9.88
N HIS A 25 7.68 -1.00 -9.27
CA HIS A 25 6.56 -1.94 -9.35
C HIS A 25 5.22 -1.21 -9.21
N ASN A 26 4.15 -1.93 -9.48
CA ASN A 26 2.78 -1.50 -9.23
C ASN A 26 1.96 -2.69 -8.70
N HIS A 27 0.71 -2.46 -8.40
CA HIS A 27 -0.19 -3.49 -7.87
C HIS A 27 -1.32 -3.85 -8.85
N THR A 28 -1.04 -3.83 -10.15
CA THR A 28 -2.03 -4.04 -11.23
C THR A 28 -2.54 -5.48 -11.37
N GLY A 29 -2.12 -6.41 -10.53
CA GLY A 29 -2.67 -7.77 -10.52
C GLY A 29 -4.16 -7.85 -10.17
N THR A 30 -4.78 -6.72 -9.82
CA THR A 30 -6.19 -6.59 -9.48
C THR A 30 -6.92 -5.73 -10.52
N ILE A 31 -7.79 -6.37 -11.28
CA ILE A 31 -8.69 -5.65 -12.19
C ILE A 31 -9.80 -5.03 -11.35
N GLY A 32 -9.90 -3.70 -11.34
CA GLY A 32 -10.99 -2.98 -10.69
C GLY A 32 -10.54 -1.78 -9.86
N LYS A 33 -11.47 -1.22 -9.10
CA LYS A 33 -11.22 -0.06 -8.25
C LYS A 33 -10.44 -0.45 -7.02
N SER A 34 -9.16 -0.15 -7.02
CA SER A 34 -8.28 -0.41 -5.89
C SER A 34 -7.24 0.70 -5.74
N PHE A 35 -6.78 0.88 -4.53
CA PHE A 35 -5.67 1.78 -4.24
C PHE A 35 -4.75 1.17 -3.19
N THR A 36 -3.52 1.64 -3.18
CA THR A 36 -2.55 1.31 -2.15
C THR A 36 -2.16 2.55 -1.38
N ALA A 37 -1.84 2.36 -0.12
CA ALA A 37 -1.34 3.42 0.73
C ALA A 37 -0.01 3.00 1.36
N ASN A 38 0.84 3.97 1.62
CA ASN A 38 2.07 3.80 2.37
C ASN A 38 2.10 4.79 3.53
N ILE A 39 2.27 4.27 4.73
CA ILE A 39 2.35 5.05 5.97
C ILE A 39 3.80 5.00 6.45
N PHE A 40 4.44 6.16 6.54
CA PHE A 40 5.80 6.24 7.05
C PHE A 40 5.78 6.25 8.59
N ILE A 41 6.48 5.28 9.19
CA ILE A 41 6.51 5.08 10.65
C ILE A 41 7.78 5.67 11.26
N SER A 42 8.95 5.27 10.72
CA SER A 42 10.24 5.76 11.24
C SER A 42 11.37 5.53 10.24
N GLY A 43 12.49 6.16 10.49
CA GLY A 43 13.72 6.01 9.72
C GLY A 43 14.09 7.24 8.90
N PRO A 44 15.00 7.12 7.92
CA PRO A 44 15.44 8.25 7.12
C PRO A 44 14.28 8.81 6.27
N THR A 45 14.07 10.11 6.34
CA THR A 45 13.00 10.81 5.60
C THR A 45 13.38 11.03 4.14
N THR A 46 14.66 11.01 3.82
CA THR A 46 15.19 11.19 2.46
C THR A 46 16.19 10.07 2.10
N PRO A 47 16.19 9.60 0.85
CA PRO A 47 15.22 9.92 -0.19
C PRO A 47 13.84 9.29 0.11
N GLY A 48 12.78 9.98 -0.34
CA GLY A 48 11.41 9.51 -0.18
C GLY A 48 11.02 8.41 -1.17
N ILE A 49 9.72 8.11 -1.26
CA ILE A 49 9.17 7.21 -2.27
C ILE A 49 9.08 7.94 -3.59
N SER A 50 9.48 7.30 -4.68
CA SER A 50 9.33 7.82 -6.03
C SER A 50 8.15 7.19 -6.72
N TYR A 51 7.40 7.99 -7.47
CA TYR A 51 6.20 7.63 -8.20
C TYR A 51 6.32 8.05 -9.66
N LYS A 52 5.74 7.30 -10.56
CA LYS A 52 5.60 7.68 -11.97
C LYS A 52 4.45 6.94 -12.65
N GLU A 53 3.84 7.59 -13.62
CA GLU A 53 3.06 6.90 -14.65
C GLU A 53 3.99 6.22 -15.66
N PHE A 54 3.45 5.27 -16.41
CA PHE A 54 4.22 4.60 -17.47
C PHE A 54 4.80 5.64 -18.45
N ASN A 55 6.11 5.58 -18.71
CA ASN A 55 6.84 6.51 -19.57
C ASN A 55 6.84 8.01 -19.16
N GLN A 56 6.45 8.32 -17.93
CA GLN A 56 6.50 9.68 -17.39
C GLN A 56 7.71 9.91 -16.49
N LYS A 57 8.04 11.19 -16.29
CA LYS A 57 9.08 11.58 -15.33
C LYS A 57 8.67 11.19 -13.90
N ALA A 58 9.61 10.65 -13.15
CA ALA A 58 9.38 10.30 -11.77
C ALA A 58 9.22 11.56 -10.87
N TYR A 59 8.32 11.46 -9.92
CA TYR A 59 8.14 12.40 -8.82
C TYR A 59 8.54 11.70 -7.51
N THR A 60 9.30 12.38 -6.66
CA THR A 60 9.69 11.83 -5.35
C THR A 60 8.97 12.60 -4.25
N ALA A 61 8.21 11.88 -3.44
CA ALA A 61 7.54 12.41 -2.26
C ALA A 61 8.43 12.25 -1.03
N GLU A 62 8.51 13.30 -0.24
CA GLU A 62 9.21 13.26 1.04
C GLU A 62 8.47 12.37 2.06
N ASN A 63 9.24 11.59 2.83
CA ASN A 63 8.67 10.83 3.94
C ASN A 63 8.50 11.73 5.17
N LYS A 64 7.33 11.65 5.79
CA LYS A 64 7.07 12.30 7.09
C LYS A 64 6.30 11.34 7.97
N VAL A 65 6.69 11.25 9.23
CA VAL A 65 5.99 10.44 10.23
C VAL A 65 4.52 10.87 10.32
N GLY A 66 3.62 9.90 10.25
CA GLY A 66 2.18 10.13 10.29
C GLY A 66 1.55 10.53 8.97
N TYR A 67 2.33 10.69 7.89
CA TYR A 67 1.79 10.95 6.55
C TYR A 67 1.42 9.63 5.86
N ILE A 68 0.33 9.68 5.15
CA ILE A 68 -0.17 8.58 4.34
C ILE A 68 -0.08 9.01 2.87
N HIS A 69 0.70 8.29 2.08
CA HIS A 69 0.69 8.42 0.63
C HIS A 69 -0.31 7.42 0.07
N MET A 70 -1.36 7.91 -0.54
CA MET A 70 -2.40 7.09 -1.15
C MET A 70 -2.35 7.23 -2.67
N ILE A 71 -2.23 6.13 -3.38
CA ILE A 71 -2.06 6.10 -4.83
C ILE A 71 -2.96 5.03 -5.46
N PRO A 72 -3.37 5.22 -6.72
CA PRO A 72 -3.97 4.14 -7.50
C PRO A 72 -3.03 2.94 -7.60
N CYS A 73 -3.57 1.72 -7.63
CA CYS A 73 -2.75 0.52 -7.71
C CYS A 73 -1.94 0.41 -9.01
N GLU A 74 -2.33 1.11 -10.06
CA GLU A 74 -1.64 1.15 -11.35
C GLU A 74 -0.40 2.04 -11.35
N LEU A 75 -0.28 2.96 -10.40
CA LEU A 75 0.84 3.88 -10.35
C LEU A 75 2.13 3.15 -9.96
N TYR A 76 3.16 3.29 -10.80
CA TYR A 76 4.48 2.75 -10.50
C TYR A 76 5.12 3.51 -9.36
N HIS A 77 5.72 2.77 -8.44
CA HIS A 77 6.46 3.34 -7.32
C HIS A 77 7.68 2.50 -6.95
N MET A 78 8.63 3.15 -6.31
CA MET A 78 9.85 2.51 -5.84
C MET A 78 10.29 3.11 -4.51
N VAL A 79 10.99 2.30 -3.73
CA VAL A 79 11.65 2.74 -2.49
C VAL A 79 13.16 2.69 -2.73
N PRO A 80 13.86 3.82 -2.74
CA PRO A 80 15.31 3.83 -2.87
C PRO A 80 16.00 3.02 -1.77
N LYS A 81 17.17 2.46 -2.08
CA LYS A 81 17.95 1.72 -1.10
C LYS A 81 18.35 2.59 0.07
N VAL A 82 18.12 2.11 1.28
CA VAL A 82 18.55 2.78 2.52
C VAL A 82 20.07 2.88 2.55
N GLN A 83 20.60 4.08 2.72
CA GLN A 83 22.05 4.34 2.67
C GLN A 83 22.69 4.28 4.06
N GLY A 84 21.97 4.71 5.10
CA GLY A 84 22.43 4.75 6.48
C GLY A 84 22.21 3.44 7.24
N ASP A 85 22.56 3.45 8.50
CA ASP A 85 22.39 2.29 9.39
C ASP A 85 21.03 2.28 10.11
N GLU A 86 20.24 3.35 9.96
CA GLU A 86 18.89 3.45 10.51
C GLU A 86 17.90 2.70 9.61
N ASP A 87 17.13 1.80 10.20
CA ASP A 87 16.08 1.06 9.50
C ASP A 87 14.95 2.01 9.09
N ARG A 88 14.46 1.86 7.85
CA ARG A 88 13.26 2.53 7.37
C ARG A 88 12.07 1.60 7.57
N ILE A 89 11.08 2.05 8.34
CA ILE A 89 9.87 1.28 8.65
C ILE A 89 8.65 1.98 8.07
N THR A 90 7.87 1.22 7.29
CA THR A 90 6.61 1.68 6.72
C THR A 90 5.53 0.61 6.88
N VAL A 91 4.27 1.04 6.86
CA VAL A 91 3.11 0.14 6.72
C VAL A 91 2.53 0.34 5.33
N GLY A 92 2.47 -0.75 4.58
CA GLY A 92 1.75 -0.81 3.32
C GLY A 92 0.31 -1.25 3.56
N VAL A 93 -0.64 -0.65 2.84
CA VAL A 93 -2.05 -1.01 2.89
C VAL A 93 -2.58 -1.04 1.47
N THR A 94 -3.30 -2.09 1.10
CA THR A 94 -4.05 -2.15 -0.16
C THR A 94 -5.53 -2.32 0.13
N VAL A 95 -6.34 -1.54 -0.55
CA VAL A 95 -7.80 -1.59 -0.44
C VAL A 95 -8.38 -1.97 -1.81
N HIS A 96 -9.16 -3.04 -1.84
CA HIS A 96 -9.82 -3.54 -3.04
C HIS A 96 -11.31 -3.61 -2.84
N SER A 97 -12.10 -3.33 -3.89
CA SER A 97 -13.50 -3.69 -3.85
C SER A 97 -13.64 -5.23 -3.86
N TYR A 98 -14.58 -5.76 -3.10
CA TYR A 98 -14.79 -7.21 -2.99
C TYR A 98 -15.14 -7.86 -4.32
N GLN A 99 -15.87 -7.18 -5.19
CA GLN A 99 -16.23 -7.69 -6.52
C GLN A 99 -15.01 -7.92 -7.42
N THR A 100 -13.97 -7.10 -7.23
CA THR A 100 -12.69 -7.25 -7.91
C THR A 100 -11.94 -8.52 -7.48
N ILE A 101 -12.17 -8.97 -6.27
CA ILE A 101 -11.44 -10.06 -5.61
C ILE A 101 -11.96 -11.43 -5.98
N GLN A 102 -13.26 -11.56 -6.26
CA GLN A 102 -13.91 -12.88 -6.44
C GLN A 102 -13.30 -13.77 -7.52
N ARG A 103 -12.62 -13.19 -8.52
CA ARG A 103 -12.11 -13.99 -9.64
C ARG A 103 -10.68 -14.51 -9.49
N ASN A 104 -9.80 -13.82 -8.75
CA ASN A 104 -8.36 -14.14 -8.75
C ASN A 104 -7.69 -14.20 -7.36
N MET A 105 -8.34 -13.77 -6.29
CA MET A 105 -7.65 -13.51 -5.02
C MET A 105 -7.79 -14.57 -3.94
N LEU A 106 -8.72 -15.50 -4.00
CA LEU A 106 -8.74 -16.62 -3.05
C LEU A 106 -7.41 -17.41 -3.12
N ASN A 107 -6.83 -17.53 -4.32
CA ASN A 107 -5.54 -18.17 -4.50
C ASN A 107 -4.37 -17.29 -4.05
N GLN A 108 -4.45 -15.97 -4.22
CA GLN A 108 -3.42 -15.03 -3.77
C GLN A 108 -3.51 -14.77 -2.27
N LEU A 109 -4.70 -14.71 -1.68
CA LEU A 109 -4.87 -14.64 -0.23
C LEU A 109 -4.28 -15.87 0.46
N ALA A 110 -4.47 -17.07 -0.10
CA ALA A 110 -3.86 -18.30 0.40
C ALA A 110 -2.33 -18.29 0.24
N PHE A 111 -1.80 -17.68 -0.83
CA PHE A 111 -0.35 -17.54 -1.05
C PHE A 111 0.25 -16.47 -0.11
N ASN A 112 -0.43 -15.35 0.09
CA ASN A 112 0.01 -14.24 0.92
C ASN A 112 -0.17 -14.52 2.44
N SER A 113 -0.96 -15.51 2.83
CA SER A 113 -1.09 -15.92 4.24
C SER A 113 0.23 -16.40 4.87
N ARG A 114 1.25 -16.65 4.07
CA ARG A 114 2.62 -16.97 4.53
C ARG A 114 3.47 -15.73 4.83
N MET A 115 3.04 -14.54 4.39
CA MET A 115 3.65 -13.28 4.76
C MET A 115 2.81 -12.67 5.88
N TYR A 116 3.43 -12.01 6.85
CA TYR A 116 2.76 -11.35 7.99
C TYR A 116 1.80 -10.26 7.52
N GLN A 117 0.67 -10.66 6.96
CA GLN A 117 -0.36 -9.77 6.42
C GLN A 117 -1.67 -10.05 7.13
N ASP A 118 -2.26 -8.99 7.66
CA ASP A 118 -3.62 -9.02 8.15
C ASP A 118 -4.59 -8.61 7.05
N THR A 119 -5.63 -9.39 6.86
CA THR A 119 -6.70 -9.11 5.90
C THR A 119 -8.01 -8.90 6.66
N ILE A 120 -8.64 -7.78 6.40
CA ILE A 120 -9.92 -7.41 6.99
C ILE A 120 -10.92 -7.14 5.87
N ILE A 121 -12.12 -7.68 6.01
CA ILE A 121 -13.26 -7.35 5.16
C ILE A 121 -14.10 -6.30 5.87
N LEU A 122 -14.18 -5.12 5.28
CA LEU A 122 -14.99 -4.02 5.80
C LEU A 122 -16.28 -3.90 4.99
N THR A 123 -17.40 -3.84 5.69
CA THR A 123 -18.70 -3.49 5.12
C THR A 123 -18.98 -2.00 5.26
N LYS A 124 -19.97 -1.51 4.51
CA LYS A 124 -20.39 -0.12 4.61
C LYS A 124 -20.85 0.24 6.02
N GLU A 125 -21.51 -0.68 6.72
CA GLU A 125 -21.99 -0.48 8.10
C GLU A 125 -20.82 -0.26 9.07
N HIS A 126 -19.72 -0.98 8.93
CA HIS A 126 -18.52 -0.76 9.74
C HIS A 126 -17.97 0.65 9.53
N PHE A 127 -17.92 1.11 8.28
CA PHE A 127 -17.41 2.44 7.96
C PHE A 127 -18.33 3.56 8.47
N ASP A 128 -19.65 3.40 8.30
CA ASP A 128 -20.62 4.37 8.77
C ASP A 128 -20.65 4.42 10.32
N GLY A 129 -20.35 3.31 11.01
CA GLY A 129 -20.15 3.26 12.45
C GLY A 129 -19.00 4.13 12.92
N VAL A 130 -17.82 4.00 12.29
CA VAL A 130 -16.63 4.81 12.62
C VAL A 130 -16.87 6.31 12.42
N ARG A 131 -17.68 6.70 11.42
CA ARG A 131 -18.01 8.11 11.17
C ARG A 131 -18.88 8.75 12.24
N LYS A 132 -19.66 7.98 12.98
CA LYS A 132 -20.52 8.50 14.04
C LYS A 132 -19.77 8.84 15.32
N ASP A 133 -18.56 8.30 15.48
CA ASP A 133 -17.73 8.46 16.67
C ASP A 133 -16.65 9.56 16.49
N ILE A 134 -16.59 10.18 15.30
CA ILE A 134 -15.74 11.32 14.98
C ILE A 134 -16.58 12.61 14.97
#